data_c2cee21558b506ca79a84adab513db5f
#
_entry.id   c2cee21558b506ca79a84adab513db5f
#
_cell.length_a   1.000
_cell.length_b   1.000
_cell.length_c   1.000
_cell.angle_alpha   90.00
_cell.angle_beta   90.00
_cell.angle_gamma   90.00
#
_symmetry.space_group_name_H-M   'P 1'
#
loop_
_entity.id
_entity.type
_entity.pdbx_description
1 polymer ?
#
loop_
_entity_poly.entity_id
_entity_poly.type
_entity_poly.pdbx_seq_one_letter_code
_entity_poly.pdbx_strand_id
1 'polypeptide(L)'
;KDLTARNGKGFNRTNLTYMRKLYLAFPKCGTLSHKLTWSHYYELLKCDNALEMQFYYKESIKECWKVRELKRQMKSCLFQRLALSTDKAGVLALANEGHQVQTPQDIIRDPFVLEFAGLPKQKRYKESDLEKALKDHMEQFLLEMGRGFAFVGRQYSMQIGSRQFKVDLVFYHCILKCYVLIDLKRAEIKHGDIGQMNLYLNYFKTEVCQPDDNPPIGIVLGTRKDELLMEYALEGITNQLFVARYQLYLPKREELQAQLDKLLDEAE
;
A
#
# COMPACT_ATOMS: atom_id res chain seq x y z
N LYS A 1 22.79 -31.74 18.39
CA LYS A 1 24.24 -31.86 18.03
C LYS A 1 24.44 -32.90 16.92
N ASP A 2 23.81 -34.07 17.02
CA ASP A 2 23.95 -35.18 16.06
C ASP A 2 23.54 -34.85 14.63
N LEU A 3 22.37 -34.19 14.42
CA LEU A 3 21.91 -33.80 13.10
C LEU A 3 22.81 -32.75 12.42
N THR A 4 23.40 -31.85 13.20
CA THR A 4 24.35 -30.86 12.66
C THR A 4 25.66 -31.54 12.24
N ALA A 5 26.10 -32.57 12.99
CA ALA A 5 27.29 -33.32 12.65
C ALA A 5 27.09 -34.15 11.36
N ARG A 6 25.90 -34.76 11.18
CA ARG A 6 25.57 -35.59 10.01
C ARG A 6 25.21 -34.80 8.74
N ASN A 7 24.50 -33.67 8.89
CA ASN A 7 23.87 -32.95 7.77
C ASN A 7 24.36 -31.50 7.61
N GLY A 8 25.33 -31.06 8.42
CA GLY A 8 25.94 -29.73 8.32
C GLY A 8 25.24 -28.63 9.09
N LYS A 9 25.80 -27.42 9.02
CA LYS A 9 25.41 -26.25 9.84
C LYS A 9 23.95 -25.80 9.72
N GLY A 10 23.24 -26.18 8.65
CA GLY A 10 21.83 -25.87 8.44
C GLY A 10 20.86 -26.53 9.42
N PHE A 11 21.28 -27.56 10.18
CA PHE A 11 20.46 -28.35 11.09
C PHE A 11 20.66 -27.98 12.58
N ASN A 12 20.87 -26.69 12.88
CA ASN A 12 20.89 -26.20 14.21
C ASN A 12 19.48 -26.19 14.85
N ARG A 13 19.42 -26.07 16.22
CA ARG A 13 18.15 -26.10 16.95
C ARG A 13 17.13 -25.12 16.46
N THR A 14 17.54 -23.90 16.15
CA THR A 14 16.65 -22.82 15.64
C THR A 14 16.04 -23.20 14.29
N ASN A 15 16.88 -23.62 13.33
CA ASN A 15 16.40 -24.03 12.02
C ASN A 15 15.46 -25.24 12.08
N LEU A 16 15.77 -26.24 12.94
CA LEU A 16 14.88 -27.39 13.15
C LEU A 16 13.52 -26.98 13.72
N THR A 17 13.49 -26.00 14.62
CA THR A 17 12.22 -25.44 15.14
C THR A 17 11.42 -24.80 14.02
N TYR A 18 12.04 -24.01 13.14
CA TYR A 18 11.36 -23.41 11.98
C TYR A 18 10.95 -24.44 10.91
N MET A 19 11.76 -25.48 10.68
CA MET A 19 11.39 -26.59 9.79
C MET A 19 10.14 -27.33 10.30
N ARG A 20 10.06 -27.56 11.63
CA ARG A 20 8.86 -28.11 12.25
C ARG A 20 7.64 -27.18 12.11
N LYS A 21 7.82 -25.87 12.35
CA LYS A 21 6.76 -24.88 12.14
C LYS A 21 6.28 -24.89 10.69
N LEU A 22 7.21 -24.94 9.71
CA LEU A 22 6.89 -25.02 8.30
C LEU A 22 6.03 -26.25 7.97
N TYR A 23 6.44 -27.42 8.46
CA TYR A 23 5.70 -28.66 8.24
C TYR A 23 4.28 -28.60 8.83
N LEU A 24 4.11 -27.99 10.00
CA LEU A 24 2.79 -27.82 10.64
C LEU A 24 1.91 -26.82 9.90
N ALA A 25 2.49 -25.72 9.39
CA ALA A 25 1.76 -24.69 8.64
C ALA A 25 1.42 -25.14 7.20
N PHE A 26 2.28 -25.97 6.58
CA PHE A 26 2.15 -26.47 5.22
C PHE A 26 2.32 -28.00 5.16
N PRO A 27 1.35 -28.79 5.67
CA PRO A 27 1.49 -30.23 5.84
C PRO A 27 1.62 -30.99 4.52
N LYS A 28 1.18 -30.41 3.40
CA LYS A 28 1.33 -30.97 2.06
C LYS A 28 2.50 -30.28 1.35
N CYS A 29 3.62 -30.98 1.16
CA CYS A 29 4.79 -30.44 0.44
C CYS A 29 4.46 -29.87 -0.94
N GLY A 30 3.46 -30.40 -1.63
CA GLY A 30 2.98 -29.89 -2.92
C GLY A 30 2.33 -28.51 -2.87
N THR A 31 2.02 -27.97 -1.67
CA THR A 31 1.48 -26.62 -1.51
C THR A 31 2.56 -25.54 -1.41
N LEU A 32 3.83 -25.92 -1.24
CA LEU A 32 4.93 -24.96 -1.18
C LEU A 32 5.23 -24.44 -2.59
N SER A 33 5.25 -23.11 -2.71
CA SER A 33 5.59 -22.48 -3.99
C SER A 33 7.08 -22.53 -4.27
N HIS A 34 7.45 -22.95 -5.48
CA HIS A 34 8.83 -22.87 -5.98
C HIS A 34 9.31 -21.42 -6.20
N LYS A 35 8.40 -20.45 -6.20
CA LYS A 35 8.72 -19.02 -6.31
C LYS A 35 9.30 -18.44 -5.03
N LEU A 36 9.15 -19.12 -3.88
CA LEU A 36 9.63 -18.67 -2.59
C LEU A 36 10.85 -19.48 -2.13
N THR A 37 11.81 -18.78 -1.52
CA THR A 37 13.00 -19.40 -0.92
C THR A 37 12.76 -19.71 0.56
N TRP A 38 13.63 -20.52 1.19
CA TRP A 38 13.62 -20.76 2.63
C TRP A 38 13.57 -19.46 3.46
N SER A 39 14.28 -18.43 3.02
CA SER A 39 14.29 -17.15 3.72
C SER A 39 12.92 -16.44 3.71
N HIS A 40 12.09 -16.63 2.68
CA HIS A 40 10.71 -16.13 2.69
C HIS A 40 9.88 -16.90 3.72
N TYR A 41 9.91 -18.23 3.70
CA TYR A 41 9.19 -19.05 4.67
C TYR A 41 9.62 -18.75 6.10
N TYR A 42 10.91 -18.54 6.34
CA TYR A 42 11.43 -18.14 7.65
C TYR A 42 10.82 -16.84 8.17
N GLU A 43 10.60 -15.84 7.30
CA GLU A 43 9.92 -14.60 7.68
C GLU A 43 8.42 -14.83 7.89
N LEU A 44 7.75 -15.54 6.99
CA LEU A 44 6.31 -15.86 7.10
C LEU A 44 5.97 -16.59 8.40
N LEU A 45 6.82 -17.50 8.84
CA LEU A 45 6.64 -18.26 10.08
C LEU A 45 6.82 -17.43 11.37
N LYS A 46 7.11 -16.13 11.24
CA LYS A 46 7.10 -15.17 12.36
C LYS A 46 5.76 -14.49 12.55
N CYS A 47 4.83 -14.63 11.60
CA CYS A 47 3.46 -14.16 11.78
C CYS A 47 2.79 -14.93 12.91
N ASP A 48 2.10 -14.20 13.78
CA ASP A 48 1.38 -14.80 14.90
C ASP A 48 -0.02 -15.28 14.47
N ASN A 49 -0.59 -14.65 13.44
CA ASN A 49 -1.91 -14.94 12.91
C ASN A 49 -1.80 -15.73 11.59
N ALA A 50 -2.62 -16.78 11.45
CA ALA A 50 -2.66 -17.62 10.25
C ALA A 50 -3.17 -16.86 9.01
N LEU A 51 -4.14 -15.95 9.16
CA LEU A 51 -4.67 -15.13 8.07
C LEU A 51 -3.60 -14.18 7.52
N GLU A 52 -2.86 -13.52 8.43
CA GLU A 52 -1.74 -12.66 8.07
C GLU A 52 -0.65 -13.43 7.31
N MET A 53 -0.25 -14.60 7.83
CA MET A 53 0.75 -15.44 7.18
C MET A 53 0.28 -15.84 5.77
N GLN A 54 -0.98 -16.23 5.62
CA GLN A 54 -1.54 -16.64 4.35
C GLN A 54 -1.59 -15.48 3.35
N PHE A 55 -1.97 -14.28 3.79
CA PHE A 55 -1.91 -13.08 2.98
C PHE A 55 -0.51 -12.81 2.45
N TYR A 56 0.49 -12.70 3.34
CA TYR A 56 1.88 -12.44 2.92
C TYR A 56 2.46 -13.55 2.05
N TYR A 57 2.07 -14.80 2.26
CA TYR A 57 2.42 -15.91 1.38
C TYR A 57 1.89 -15.68 -0.05
N LYS A 58 0.60 -15.36 -0.18
CA LYS A 58 -0.05 -15.10 -1.48
C LYS A 58 0.54 -13.88 -2.18
N GLU A 59 0.67 -12.77 -1.47
CA GLU A 59 1.25 -11.53 -2.01
C GLU A 59 2.69 -11.71 -2.45
N SER A 60 3.52 -12.41 -1.68
CA SER A 60 4.91 -12.68 -2.05
C SER A 60 5.04 -13.43 -3.37
N ILE A 61 4.11 -14.36 -3.66
CA ILE A 61 4.08 -15.12 -4.91
C ILE A 61 3.55 -14.26 -6.07
N LYS A 62 2.46 -13.53 -5.83
CA LYS A 62 1.74 -12.73 -6.82
C LYS A 62 2.57 -11.53 -7.29
N GLU A 63 3.18 -10.84 -6.33
CA GLU A 63 3.96 -9.62 -6.56
C GLU A 63 5.46 -9.90 -6.76
N CYS A 64 5.86 -11.17 -6.71
CA CYS A 64 7.26 -11.60 -6.84
C CYS A 64 8.19 -10.88 -5.86
N TRP A 65 7.73 -10.64 -4.61
CA TRP A 65 8.53 -9.94 -3.61
C TRP A 65 9.82 -10.66 -3.30
N LYS A 66 10.88 -9.88 -3.18
CA LYS A 66 12.13 -10.35 -2.55
C LYS A 66 11.96 -10.38 -1.03
N VAL A 67 12.80 -11.13 -0.34
CA VAL A 67 12.76 -11.22 1.15
C VAL A 67 12.82 -9.84 1.83
N ARG A 68 13.58 -8.90 1.26
CA ARG A 68 13.67 -7.53 1.79
C ARG A 68 12.33 -6.81 1.71
N GLU A 69 11.62 -6.96 0.60
CA GLU A 69 10.31 -6.35 0.41
C GLU A 69 9.25 -7.01 1.31
N LEU A 70 9.20 -8.34 1.37
CA LEU A 70 8.33 -9.05 2.31
C LEU A 70 8.51 -8.52 3.74
N LYS A 71 9.76 -8.41 4.22
CA LYS A 71 10.06 -7.84 5.55
C LYS A 71 9.56 -6.42 5.73
N ARG A 72 9.68 -5.59 4.70
CA ARG A 72 9.19 -4.22 4.72
C ARG A 72 7.67 -4.19 4.83
N GLN A 73 6.98 -4.94 4.00
CA GLN A 73 5.52 -5.01 4.00
C GLN A 73 4.95 -5.55 5.33
N MET A 74 5.61 -6.55 5.92
CA MET A 74 5.27 -7.04 7.27
C MET A 74 5.48 -5.95 8.34
N LYS A 75 6.60 -5.22 8.29
CA LYS A 75 6.89 -4.13 9.23
C LYS A 75 5.94 -2.94 9.07
N SER A 76 5.50 -2.64 7.86
CA SER A 76 4.51 -1.58 7.59
C SER A 76 3.08 -2.02 7.90
N CYS A 77 2.89 -3.25 8.42
CA CYS A 77 1.59 -3.82 8.76
C CYS A 77 0.59 -3.76 7.60
N LEU A 78 1.06 -4.11 6.38
CA LEU A 78 0.22 -4.01 5.18
C LEU A 78 -1.08 -4.80 5.33
N PHE A 79 -1.03 -6.03 5.87
CA PHE A 79 -2.23 -6.85 6.10
C PHE A 79 -3.24 -6.13 6.99
N GLN A 80 -2.81 -5.63 8.14
CA GLN A 80 -3.69 -4.94 9.09
C GLN A 80 -4.30 -3.67 8.49
N ARG A 81 -3.51 -2.88 7.74
CA ARG A 81 -4.00 -1.66 7.08
C ARG A 81 -5.06 -1.95 6.02
N LEU A 82 -4.86 -2.99 5.21
CA LEU A 82 -5.85 -3.41 4.20
C LEU A 82 -7.07 -4.05 4.85
N ALA A 83 -6.87 -4.89 5.86
CA ALA A 83 -7.95 -5.58 6.58
C ALA A 83 -8.88 -4.59 7.31
N LEU A 84 -8.35 -3.53 7.90
CA LEU A 84 -9.14 -2.49 8.58
C LEU A 84 -9.96 -1.60 7.62
N SER A 85 -9.72 -1.67 6.32
CA SER A 85 -10.53 -0.96 5.30
C SER A 85 -11.65 -1.81 4.72
N THR A 86 -11.84 -3.05 5.22
CA THR A 86 -12.85 -4.01 4.72
C THR A 86 -13.69 -4.57 5.87
N ASP A 87 -14.74 -5.29 5.52
CA ASP A 87 -15.52 -6.09 6.48
C ASP A 87 -14.87 -7.47 6.73
N LYS A 88 -15.49 -8.30 7.61
CA LYS A 88 -14.98 -9.64 7.95
C LYS A 88 -14.84 -10.55 6.73
N ALA A 89 -15.77 -10.50 5.78
CA ALA A 89 -15.71 -11.28 4.55
C ALA A 89 -14.54 -10.82 3.67
N GLY A 90 -14.31 -9.51 3.57
CA GLY A 90 -13.16 -8.92 2.89
C GLY A 90 -11.82 -9.29 3.52
N VAL A 91 -11.72 -9.39 4.84
CA VAL A 91 -10.51 -9.86 5.52
C VAL A 91 -10.19 -11.31 5.15
N LEU A 92 -11.20 -12.18 5.11
CA LEU A 92 -11.01 -13.57 4.70
C LEU A 92 -10.63 -13.70 3.22
N ALA A 93 -11.25 -12.92 2.34
CA ALA A 93 -10.91 -12.86 0.92
C ALA A 93 -9.46 -12.37 0.75
N LEU A 94 -9.07 -11.31 1.46
CA LEU A 94 -7.72 -10.76 1.46
C LEU A 94 -6.67 -11.82 1.86
N ALA A 95 -6.95 -12.63 2.89
CA ALA A 95 -6.05 -13.70 3.31
C ALA A 95 -5.95 -14.84 2.29
N ASN A 96 -7.08 -15.22 1.68
CA ASN A 96 -7.15 -16.37 0.78
C ASN A 96 -6.69 -16.07 -0.66
N GLU A 97 -6.97 -14.88 -1.17
CA GLU A 97 -6.77 -14.50 -2.57
C GLU A 97 -5.67 -13.45 -2.74
N GLY A 98 -5.22 -12.82 -1.66
CA GLY A 98 -4.38 -11.64 -1.67
C GLY A 98 -5.17 -10.39 -2.07
N HIS A 99 -4.48 -9.26 -2.14
CA HIS A 99 -5.09 -7.99 -2.51
C HIS A 99 -5.48 -7.99 -4.00
N GLN A 100 -6.77 -7.87 -4.29
CA GLN A 100 -7.32 -7.78 -5.65
C GLN A 100 -7.61 -6.31 -5.97
N VAL A 101 -7.18 -5.85 -7.13
CA VAL A 101 -7.47 -4.50 -7.63
C VAL A 101 -8.54 -4.61 -8.73
N GLN A 102 -9.76 -4.23 -8.40
CA GLN A 102 -10.92 -4.25 -9.30
C GLN A 102 -11.56 -2.86 -9.44
N THR A 103 -11.52 -2.07 -8.37
CA THR A 103 -12.13 -0.75 -8.28
C THR A 103 -11.11 0.33 -7.92
N PRO A 104 -11.40 1.61 -8.14
CA PRO A 104 -10.56 2.72 -7.70
C PRO A 104 -10.27 2.74 -6.19
N GLN A 105 -11.19 2.26 -5.36
CA GLN A 105 -11.03 2.17 -3.91
C GLN A 105 -9.90 1.22 -3.51
N ASP A 106 -9.70 0.14 -4.28
CA ASP A 106 -8.71 -0.90 -3.94
C ASP A 106 -7.27 -0.41 -4.00
N ILE A 107 -7.00 0.69 -4.72
CA ILE A 107 -5.66 1.28 -4.76
C ILE A 107 -5.41 2.30 -3.64
N ILE A 108 -6.42 2.62 -2.85
CA ILE A 108 -6.30 3.60 -1.77
C ILE A 108 -5.83 2.91 -0.50
N ARG A 109 -4.79 3.47 0.10
CA ARG A 109 -4.29 3.07 1.42
C ARG A 109 -4.42 4.25 2.38
N ASP A 110 -4.96 4.03 3.56
CA ASP A 110 -5.10 5.06 4.57
C ASP A 110 -4.70 4.53 5.96
N PRO A 111 -3.50 4.86 6.43
CA PRO A 111 -2.51 5.73 5.80
C PRO A 111 -1.57 5.01 4.81
N PHE A 112 -1.02 5.77 3.85
CA PHE A 112 0.19 5.36 3.14
C PHE A 112 1.40 5.45 4.08
N VAL A 113 2.33 4.50 4.01
CA VAL A 113 3.51 4.47 4.89
C VAL A 113 4.77 4.84 4.09
N LEU A 114 5.26 6.05 4.32
CA LEU A 114 6.36 6.67 3.58
C LEU A 114 7.63 6.79 4.44
N GLU A 115 7.91 5.78 5.27
CA GLU A 115 9.07 5.75 6.18
C GLU A 115 10.41 5.82 5.46
N PHE A 116 10.44 5.32 4.23
CA PHE A 116 11.62 5.33 3.35
C PHE A 116 12.02 6.74 2.90
N ALA A 117 11.11 7.72 2.99
CA ALA A 117 11.41 9.11 2.67
C ALA A 117 12.48 9.72 3.61
N GLY A 118 12.73 9.08 4.78
CA GLY A 118 13.75 9.50 5.73
C GLY A 118 13.52 10.88 6.35
N LEU A 119 12.32 11.44 6.20
CA LEU A 119 11.96 12.75 6.74
C LEU A 119 11.67 12.67 8.23
N PRO A 120 12.09 13.67 9.01
CA PRO A 120 11.93 13.66 10.46
C PRO A 120 10.47 13.82 10.88
N LYS A 121 10.02 13.04 11.89
CA LYS A 121 8.65 13.05 12.42
C LYS A 121 8.18 14.41 12.96
N GLN A 122 9.07 15.19 13.55
CA GLN A 122 8.74 16.38 14.33
C GLN A 122 9.32 17.69 13.78
N LYS A 123 10.19 17.65 12.80
CA LYS A 123 10.75 18.86 12.19
C LYS A 123 9.86 19.34 11.05
N ARG A 124 9.75 20.67 10.91
CA ARG A 124 9.09 21.28 9.76
C ARG A 124 9.93 20.97 8.49
N TYR A 125 9.40 20.18 7.60
CA TYR A 125 9.90 19.97 6.24
C TYR A 125 8.97 20.72 5.26
N LYS A 126 9.46 21.04 4.07
CA LYS A 126 8.66 21.65 2.99
C LYS A 126 7.99 20.56 2.15
N GLU A 127 6.94 20.89 1.43
CA GLU A 127 6.35 19.98 0.43
C GLU A 127 7.40 19.54 -0.58
N SER A 128 8.27 20.48 -1.04
CA SER A 128 9.40 20.18 -1.90
C SER A 128 10.39 19.15 -1.34
N ASP A 129 10.53 19.04 -0.02
CA ASP A 129 11.41 18.04 0.60
C ASP A 129 10.78 16.65 0.52
N LEU A 130 9.43 16.56 0.69
CA LEU A 130 8.68 15.34 0.50
C LEU A 130 8.70 14.89 -0.97
N GLU A 131 8.39 15.79 -1.91
CA GLU A 131 8.48 15.51 -3.34
C GLU A 131 9.86 15.01 -3.76
N LYS A 132 10.92 15.66 -3.26
CA LYS A 132 12.30 15.25 -3.52
C LYS A 132 12.56 13.85 -2.95
N ALA A 133 12.17 13.59 -1.71
CA ALA A 133 12.35 12.29 -1.07
C ALA A 133 11.63 11.18 -1.83
N LEU A 134 10.38 11.42 -2.28
CA LEU A 134 9.64 10.45 -3.08
C LEU A 134 10.28 10.22 -4.46
N LYS A 135 10.86 11.26 -5.07
CA LYS A 135 11.64 11.11 -6.31
C LYS A 135 12.85 10.23 -6.10
N ASP A 136 13.62 10.51 -5.05
CA ASP A 136 14.88 9.81 -4.76
C ASP A 136 14.60 8.33 -4.35
N HIS A 137 13.38 8.04 -3.91
CA HIS A 137 12.91 6.72 -3.47
C HIS A 137 11.69 6.22 -4.26
N MET A 138 11.62 6.52 -5.56
CA MET A 138 10.46 6.19 -6.40
C MET A 138 10.15 4.68 -6.44
N GLU A 139 11.17 3.82 -6.43
CA GLU A 139 10.98 2.37 -6.35
C GLU A 139 10.20 1.98 -5.10
N GLN A 140 10.59 2.51 -3.92
CA GLN A 140 9.93 2.25 -2.65
C GLN A 140 8.51 2.83 -2.63
N PHE A 141 8.32 3.98 -3.25
CA PHE A 141 6.99 4.60 -3.37
C PHE A 141 6.06 3.74 -4.24
N LEU A 142 6.52 3.25 -5.38
CA LEU A 142 5.75 2.35 -6.24
C LEU A 142 5.40 1.03 -5.52
N LEU A 143 6.33 0.48 -4.72
CA LEU A 143 6.06 -0.70 -3.90
C LEU A 143 5.02 -0.41 -2.80
N GLU A 144 5.03 0.80 -2.24
CA GLU A 144 3.99 1.22 -1.28
C GLU A 144 2.65 1.45 -2.00
N MET A 145 2.63 2.01 -3.18
CA MET A 145 1.40 2.17 -3.97
C MET A 145 0.76 0.82 -4.32
N GLY A 146 1.58 -0.19 -4.59
CA GLY A 146 1.15 -1.53 -4.97
C GLY A 146 1.24 -1.79 -6.47
N ARG A 147 0.58 -2.87 -6.90
CA ARG A 147 0.67 -3.35 -8.27
C ARG A 147 -0.12 -2.48 -9.25
N GLY A 148 0.40 -2.41 -10.47
CA GLY A 148 -0.30 -1.82 -11.61
C GLY A 148 0.11 -0.39 -11.94
N PHE A 149 0.90 0.26 -11.09
CA PHE A 149 1.34 1.63 -11.30
C PHE A 149 2.53 1.72 -12.25
N ALA A 150 2.39 2.52 -13.31
CA ALA A 150 3.46 2.96 -14.20
C ALA A 150 3.66 4.47 -14.02
N PHE A 151 4.88 4.90 -13.75
CA PHE A 151 5.20 6.32 -13.56
C PHE A 151 5.15 7.05 -14.90
N VAL A 152 4.35 8.11 -14.99
CA VAL A 152 4.19 8.97 -16.17
C VAL A 152 5.02 10.24 -16.03
N GLY A 153 4.92 10.93 -14.89
CA GLY A 153 5.65 12.16 -14.68
C GLY A 153 5.47 12.77 -13.30
N ARG A 154 6.26 13.79 -13.05
CA ARG A 154 6.16 14.64 -11.85
C ARG A 154 6.04 16.09 -12.25
N GLN A 155 5.45 16.91 -11.38
CA GLN A 155 5.22 18.32 -11.64
C GLN A 155 4.64 18.53 -13.06
N TYR A 156 3.64 17.66 -13.36
CA TYR A 156 3.00 17.62 -14.67
C TYR A 156 2.28 18.94 -14.92
N SER A 157 2.73 19.66 -15.93
CA SER A 157 2.24 21.00 -16.23
C SER A 157 1.00 20.95 -17.09
N MET A 158 -0.03 21.66 -16.68
CA MET A 158 -1.31 21.82 -17.38
C MET A 158 -1.55 23.29 -17.67
N GLN A 159 -1.91 23.62 -18.91
CA GLN A 159 -2.35 24.95 -19.28
C GLN A 159 -3.87 24.99 -19.36
N ILE A 160 -4.51 25.76 -18.47
CA ILE A 160 -5.96 25.93 -18.46
C ILE A 160 -6.27 27.42 -18.65
N GLY A 161 -6.70 27.78 -19.83
CA GLY A 161 -6.83 29.19 -20.21
C GLY A 161 -5.47 29.91 -20.16
N SER A 162 -5.40 31.01 -19.44
CA SER A 162 -4.18 31.78 -19.23
C SER A 162 -3.34 31.33 -18.02
N ARG A 163 -3.80 30.31 -17.27
CA ARG A 163 -3.17 29.87 -16.02
C ARG A 163 -2.44 28.55 -16.22
N GLN A 164 -1.30 28.42 -15.56
CA GLN A 164 -0.53 27.18 -15.51
C GLN A 164 -0.72 26.53 -14.15
N PHE A 165 -1.03 25.23 -14.16
CA PHE A 165 -1.17 24.39 -12.99
C PHE A 165 -0.17 23.24 -13.05
N LYS A 166 0.09 22.61 -11.93
CA LYS A 166 0.99 21.44 -11.85
C LYS A 166 0.43 20.40 -10.91
N VAL A 167 0.50 19.14 -11.35
CA VAL A 167 0.23 17.96 -10.50
C VAL A 167 1.55 17.40 -10.02
N ASP A 168 1.67 17.06 -8.75
CA ASP A 168 2.94 16.61 -8.17
C ASP A 168 3.43 15.31 -8.80
N LEU A 169 2.56 14.27 -8.86
CA LEU A 169 2.87 12.98 -9.44
C LEU A 169 1.71 12.49 -10.32
N VAL A 170 2.06 11.94 -11.47
CA VAL A 170 1.13 11.30 -12.40
C VAL A 170 1.59 9.89 -12.68
N PHE A 171 0.69 8.95 -12.52
CA PHE A 171 0.86 7.54 -12.86
C PHE A 171 -0.21 7.10 -13.87
N TYR A 172 0.04 6.00 -14.54
CA TYR A 172 -0.97 5.23 -15.25
C TYR A 172 -1.15 3.88 -14.57
N HIS A 173 -2.38 3.50 -14.27
CA HIS A 173 -2.68 2.24 -13.62
C HIS A 173 -3.11 1.20 -14.66
N CYS A 174 -2.21 0.25 -14.97
CA CYS A 174 -2.39 -0.70 -16.07
C CYS A 174 -3.57 -1.67 -15.89
N ILE A 175 -3.94 -2.00 -14.64
CA ILE A 175 -5.06 -2.92 -14.35
C ILE A 175 -6.39 -2.16 -14.49
N LEU A 176 -6.49 -0.97 -13.91
CA LEU A 176 -7.68 -0.13 -13.96
C LEU A 176 -7.77 0.67 -15.27
N LYS A 177 -6.72 0.67 -16.10
CA LYS A 177 -6.63 1.40 -17.38
C LYS A 177 -7.04 2.87 -17.22
N CYS A 178 -6.41 3.58 -16.29
CA CYS A 178 -6.70 5.00 -16.04
C CYS A 178 -5.47 5.73 -15.53
N TYR A 179 -5.47 7.06 -15.70
CA TYR A 179 -4.49 7.92 -15.04
C TYR A 179 -4.78 8.04 -13.55
N VAL A 180 -3.72 8.12 -12.74
CA VAL A 180 -3.80 8.37 -11.30
C VAL A 180 -2.96 9.61 -10.99
N LEU A 181 -3.64 10.65 -10.52
CA LEU A 181 -3.04 11.93 -10.16
C LEU A 181 -2.87 11.98 -8.65
N ILE A 182 -1.68 12.34 -8.18
CA ILE A 182 -1.39 12.46 -6.76
C ILE A 182 -0.93 13.87 -6.45
N ASP A 183 -1.58 14.51 -5.51
CA ASP A 183 -1.22 15.82 -4.98
C ASP A 183 -0.81 15.66 -3.52
N LEU A 184 0.37 16.18 -3.16
CA LEU A 184 1.02 15.97 -1.86
C LEU A 184 0.85 17.21 -0.98
N LYS A 185 0.31 17.03 0.21
CA LYS A 185 0.16 18.10 1.21
C LYS A 185 0.94 17.75 2.47
N ARG A 186 1.82 18.63 2.92
CA ARG A 186 2.58 18.43 4.16
C ARG A 186 1.76 18.60 5.44
N ALA A 187 0.58 19.16 5.32
CA ALA A 187 -0.30 19.51 6.43
C ALA A 187 -1.65 18.78 6.30
N GLU A 188 -2.63 19.27 7.03
CA GLU A 188 -4.02 18.85 6.90
C GLU A 188 -4.59 19.25 5.55
N ILE A 189 -5.35 18.34 4.95
CA ILE A 189 -6.00 18.52 3.65
C ILE A 189 -7.18 19.48 3.83
N LYS A 190 -7.30 20.45 2.93
CA LYS A 190 -8.33 21.48 2.95
C LYS A 190 -9.33 21.27 1.80
N HIS A 191 -10.53 21.82 1.94
CA HIS A 191 -11.55 21.81 0.89
C HIS A 191 -11.05 22.39 -0.46
N GLY A 192 -10.15 23.38 -0.42
CA GLY A 192 -9.53 23.95 -1.63
C GLY A 192 -8.67 22.94 -2.40
N ASP A 193 -8.02 22.00 -1.72
CA ASP A 193 -7.21 20.96 -2.35
C ASP A 193 -8.10 19.99 -3.14
N ILE A 194 -9.32 19.72 -2.64
CA ILE A 194 -10.34 18.91 -3.31
C ILE A 194 -10.78 19.59 -4.61
N GLY A 195 -11.11 20.89 -4.55
CA GLY A 195 -11.49 21.66 -5.75
C GLY A 195 -10.37 21.72 -6.79
N GLN A 196 -9.12 21.85 -6.34
CA GLN A 196 -7.95 21.84 -7.21
C GLN A 196 -7.78 20.48 -7.90
N MET A 197 -7.85 19.36 -7.15
CA MET A 197 -7.76 18.02 -7.72
C MET A 197 -8.92 17.75 -8.70
N ASN A 198 -10.12 18.16 -8.37
CA ASN A 198 -11.27 18.01 -9.28
C ASN A 198 -11.06 18.74 -10.62
N LEU A 199 -10.46 19.94 -10.59
CA LEU A 199 -10.06 20.66 -11.82
C LEU A 199 -9.04 19.85 -12.63
N TYR A 200 -8.06 19.24 -11.99
CA TYR A 200 -7.04 18.42 -12.63
C TYR A 200 -7.64 17.16 -13.28
N LEU A 201 -8.56 16.50 -12.59
CA LEU A 201 -9.27 15.33 -13.11
C LEU A 201 -10.10 15.67 -14.35
N ASN A 202 -10.80 16.81 -14.32
CA ASN A 202 -11.55 17.27 -15.49
C ASN A 202 -10.63 17.56 -16.69
N TYR A 203 -9.48 18.21 -16.44
CA TYR A 203 -8.49 18.44 -17.51
C TYR A 203 -7.97 17.12 -18.09
N PHE A 204 -7.57 16.17 -17.25
CA PHE A 204 -7.09 14.87 -17.72
C PHE A 204 -8.15 14.12 -18.51
N LYS A 205 -9.39 14.14 -18.05
CA LYS A 205 -10.52 13.49 -18.71
C LYS A 205 -10.76 14.04 -20.14
N THR A 206 -10.57 15.34 -20.34
CA THR A 206 -10.86 15.98 -21.64
C THR A 206 -9.65 16.07 -22.56
N GLU A 207 -8.45 16.29 -22.01
CA GLU A 207 -7.27 16.63 -22.81
C GLU A 207 -6.21 15.51 -22.88
N VAL A 208 -6.20 14.56 -21.92
CA VAL A 208 -5.11 13.59 -21.79
C VAL A 208 -5.57 12.15 -22.00
N CYS A 209 -6.70 11.76 -21.39
CA CYS A 209 -7.21 10.40 -21.49
C CYS A 209 -7.56 10.01 -22.93
N GLN A 210 -7.24 8.77 -23.29
CA GLN A 210 -7.65 8.19 -24.56
C GLN A 210 -9.09 7.65 -24.47
N PRO A 211 -9.77 7.41 -25.61
CA PRO A 211 -11.15 6.89 -25.62
C PRO A 211 -11.34 5.57 -24.87
N ASP A 212 -10.30 4.73 -24.78
CA ASP A 212 -10.32 3.43 -24.12
C ASP A 212 -9.93 3.50 -22.64
N ASP A 213 -9.54 4.68 -22.13
CA ASP A 213 -9.20 4.86 -20.73
C ASP A 213 -10.46 5.00 -19.88
N ASN A 214 -10.42 4.41 -18.70
CA ASN A 214 -11.39 4.69 -17.66
C ASN A 214 -11.16 6.10 -17.08
N PRO A 215 -12.17 6.69 -16.43
CA PRO A 215 -12.04 8.01 -15.81
C PRO A 215 -10.82 8.10 -14.88
N PRO A 216 -10.08 9.21 -14.91
CA PRO A 216 -8.88 9.38 -14.11
C PRO A 216 -9.22 9.42 -12.61
N ILE A 217 -8.28 8.95 -11.79
CA ILE A 217 -8.37 8.89 -10.33
C ILE A 217 -7.48 9.99 -9.73
N GLY A 218 -8.01 10.75 -8.77
CA GLY A 218 -7.28 11.74 -8.00
C GLY A 218 -7.08 11.28 -6.57
N ILE A 219 -5.88 11.42 -6.04
CA ILE A 219 -5.54 11.14 -4.65
C ILE A 219 -4.87 12.36 -4.04
N VAL A 220 -5.50 12.96 -3.05
CA VAL A 220 -4.89 14.02 -2.24
C VAL A 220 -4.31 13.37 -0.98
N LEU A 221 -2.98 13.46 -0.82
CA LEU A 221 -2.25 12.87 0.31
C LEU A 221 -1.82 13.95 1.29
N GLY A 222 -2.29 13.87 2.53
CA GLY A 222 -1.91 14.77 3.62
C GLY A 222 -1.51 14.06 4.89
N THR A 223 -1.00 14.79 5.88
CA THR A 223 -0.67 14.22 7.19
C THR A 223 -1.89 14.01 8.07
N ARG A 224 -2.95 14.77 7.83
CA ARG A 224 -4.24 14.72 8.53
C ARG A 224 -5.38 15.05 7.58
N LYS A 225 -6.56 14.56 7.88
CA LYS A 225 -7.82 14.92 7.25
C LYS A 225 -8.89 15.08 8.35
N ASP A 226 -9.78 16.02 8.19
CA ASP A 226 -11.02 16.09 8.93
C ASP A 226 -12.05 15.26 8.18
N GLU A 227 -12.48 14.14 8.77
CA GLU A 227 -13.37 13.17 8.08
C GLU A 227 -14.69 13.82 7.68
N LEU A 228 -15.30 14.60 8.60
CA LEU A 228 -16.58 15.26 8.34
C LEU A 228 -16.46 16.36 7.28
N LEU A 229 -15.39 17.16 7.33
CA LEU A 229 -15.13 18.18 6.32
C LEU A 229 -14.89 17.55 4.95
N MET A 230 -14.19 16.42 4.89
CA MET A 230 -13.93 15.72 3.61
C MET A 230 -15.21 15.10 3.05
N GLU A 231 -16.09 14.55 3.89
CA GLU A 231 -17.39 14.03 3.47
C GLU A 231 -18.20 15.12 2.74
N TYR A 232 -18.37 16.28 3.36
CA TYR A 232 -19.06 17.42 2.71
C TYR A 232 -18.32 17.96 1.48
N ALA A 233 -17.00 18.00 1.50
CA ALA A 233 -16.22 18.50 0.39
C ALA A 233 -16.25 17.59 -0.84
N LEU A 234 -16.46 16.29 -0.65
CA LEU A 234 -16.58 15.29 -1.72
C LEU A 234 -18.01 15.13 -2.21
N GLU A 235 -19.01 15.62 -1.45
CA GLU A 235 -20.42 15.53 -1.83
C GLU A 235 -20.66 16.24 -3.16
N GLY A 236 -21.35 15.56 -4.08
CA GLY A 236 -21.65 16.08 -5.42
C GLY A 236 -20.47 16.04 -6.43
N ILE A 237 -19.29 15.61 -6.02
CA ILE A 237 -18.17 15.38 -6.94
C ILE A 237 -18.38 14.06 -7.69
N THR A 238 -18.49 14.13 -9.02
CA THR A 238 -18.69 12.96 -9.88
C THR A 238 -17.39 12.25 -10.29
N ASN A 239 -16.24 12.89 -10.08
CA ASN A 239 -14.92 12.32 -10.38
C ASN A 239 -14.48 11.33 -9.30
N GLN A 240 -13.61 10.40 -9.68
CA GLN A 240 -12.97 9.43 -8.78
C GLN A 240 -11.87 10.13 -7.94
N LEU A 241 -12.28 10.87 -6.91
CA LEU A 241 -11.40 11.65 -6.05
C LEU A 241 -11.38 11.06 -4.64
N PHE A 242 -10.17 10.79 -4.14
CA PHE A 242 -9.91 10.19 -2.85
C PHE A 242 -8.99 11.08 -2.02
N VAL A 243 -9.22 11.05 -0.72
CA VAL A 243 -8.41 11.73 0.27
C VAL A 243 -7.84 10.69 1.22
N ALA A 244 -6.52 10.64 1.33
CA ALA A 244 -5.85 9.69 2.18
C ALA A 244 -4.75 10.35 3.03
N ARG A 245 -4.47 9.76 4.17
CA ARG A 245 -3.35 10.18 5.01
C ARG A 245 -2.06 9.48 4.59
N TYR A 246 -0.94 10.12 4.90
CA TYR A 246 0.35 9.45 4.91
C TYR A 246 1.05 9.61 6.25
N GLN A 247 1.93 8.67 6.57
CA GLN A 247 2.80 8.74 7.75
C GLN A 247 4.25 8.43 7.39
N LEU A 248 5.19 9.16 8.02
CA LEU A 248 6.62 9.06 7.78
C LEU A 248 7.32 8.08 8.74
N TYR A 249 6.60 7.13 9.29
CA TYR A 249 7.09 6.16 10.25
C TYR A 249 6.28 4.87 10.17
N LEU A 250 6.90 3.79 10.61
CA LEU A 250 6.21 2.51 10.69
C LEU A 250 5.08 2.56 11.73
N PRO A 251 3.90 1.99 11.44
CA PRO A 251 2.81 1.91 12.39
C PRO A 251 3.18 1.00 13.56
N LYS A 252 2.47 1.14 14.67
CA LYS A 252 2.58 0.23 15.79
C LYS A 252 1.65 -0.96 15.56
N ARG A 253 2.26 -2.13 15.42
CA ARG A 253 1.55 -3.38 15.10
C ARG A 253 0.48 -3.71 16.14
N GLU A 254 0.79 -3.52 17.42
CA GLU A 254 -0.10 -3.86 18.53
C GLU A 254 -1.40 -3.04 18.47
N GLU A 255 -1.31 -1.75 18.08
CA GLU A 255 -2.46 -0.87 17.95
C GLU A 255 -3.37 -1.30 16.78
N LEU A 256 -2.79 -1.61 15.62
CA LEU A 256 -3.56 -2.06 14.46
C LEU A 256 -4.15 -3.46 14.65
N GLN A 257 -3.40 -4.36 15.30
CA GLN A 257 -3.89 -5.71 15.58
C GLN A 257 -5.07 -5.67 16.54
N ALA A 258 -5.01 -4.86 17.61
CA ALA A 258 -6.12 -4.72 18.54
C ALA A 258 -7.39 -4.15 17.88
N GLN A 259 -7.25 -3.27 16.88
CA GLN A 259 -8.39 -2.78 16.09
C GLN A 259 -8.97 -3.87 15.19
N LEU A 260 -8.11 -4.65 14.54
CA LEU A 260 -8.52 -5.75 13.68
C LEU A 260 -9.22 -6.87 14.48
N ASP A 261 -8.70 -7.21 15.66
CA ASP A 261 -9.31 -8.22 16.52
C ASP A 261 -10.73 -7.80 16.94
N LYS A 262 -10.94 -6.53 17.32
CA LYS A 262 -12.28 -5.98 17.61
C LYS A 262 -13.23 -6.11 16.41
N LEU A 263 -12.78 -5.75 15.20
CA LEU A 263 -13.57 -5.86 13.98
C LEU A 263 -13.99 -7.31 13.70
N LEU A 264 -13.13 -8.27 13.99
CA LEU A 264 -13.42 -9.68 13.79
C LEU A 264 -14.38 -10.25 14.86
N ASP A 265 -14.27 -9.76 16.12
CA ASP A 265 -15.10 -10.19 17.25
C ASP A 265 -16.51 -9.58 17.21
N GLU A 266 -16.66 -8.29 16.83
CA GLU A 266 -17.96 -7.60 16.73
C GLU A 266 -18.86 -8.19 15.63
N ALA A 267 -18.33 -9.03 14.78
CA ALA A 267 -19.07 -9.67 13.69
C ALA A 267 -19.49 -11.13 14.02
N GLU A 268 -19.27 -11.61 15.26
CA GLU A 268 -19.85 -12.84 15.81
C GLU A 268 -21.17 -12.55 16.53
#